data_5b48d71b562a84de425346a8ea1f073a
#
_entry.id   5b48d71b562a84de425346a8ea1f073a
#
_cell.length_a   1.000
_cell.length_b   1.000
_cell.length_c   1.000
_cell.angle_alpha   90.00
_cell.angle_beta   90.00
_cell.angle_gamma   90.00
#
_symmetry.space_group_name_H-M   'P 1'
#
loop_
_entity.id
_entity.type
_entity.pdbx_description
1 polymer ?
#
loop_
_entity_poly.entity_id
_entity_poly.type
_entity_poly.pdbx_seq_one_letter_code
_entity_poly.pdbx_strand_id
1 'polypeptide(L)'
;LTGDRYLWDAAFSSAWNQAEKYTPRYRFSIERSAGWSMKNAVYSYRFTNNPFFLNAARIYLETIIEKQNPITGCFDLPQDQSECDCPDKKEHRGGKAFAVGILLHSLIRFAETVPEEEQKQMTRQAIVRCADWLLDYSWNENKMGFRYKTGCPKYLDHGWYTILVTEGIAYAGEVTQNPRYAEFLLRTMPPHLKNTCGTGTGCGKSFSQMHRQTPHTLYWLQKYLDQKKKEKK
;
A
#
# COMPACT_ATOMS: atom_id res chain seq x y z
N LEU A 1 -1.34 -22.27 7.78
CA LEU A 1 -1.32 -22.72 7.34
C LEU A 1 -1.28 -24.21 7.28
N THR A 2 -0.40 -24.73 6.49
CA THR A 2 -0.36 -26.15 6.14
C THR A 2 0.27 -27.02 7.25
N GLY A 3 0.97 -26.44 8.22
CA GLY A 3 1.76 -27.19 9.22
C GLY A 3 3.04 -27.82 8.66
N ASP A 4 3.34 -27.58 7.38
CA ASP A 4 4.50 -28.13 6.71
C ASP A 4 5.79 -27.43 7.18
N ARG A 5 6.67 -28.19 7.81
CA ARG A 5 7.94 -27.72 8.34
C ARG A 5 8.87 -27.17 7.25
N TYR A 6 8.88 -27.78 6.09
CA TYR A 6 9.72 -27.34 4.97
C TYR A 6 9.33 -25.93 4.49
N LEU A 7 8.02 -25.68 4.34
CA LEU A 7 7.52 -24.35 3.98
C LEU A 7 7.82 -23.30 5.06
N TRP A 8 7.77 -23.71 6.33
CA TRP A 8 8.13 -22.85 7.45
C TRP A 8 9.62 -22.50 7.43
N ASP A 9 10.50 -23.49 7.29
CA ASP A 9 11.96 -23.30 7.25
C ASP A 9 12.37 -22.43 6.05
N ALA A 10 11.76 -22.65 4.89
CA ALA A 10 12.01 -21.84 3.70
C ALA A 10 11.59 -20.37 3.89
N ALA A 11 10.41 -20.15 4.45
CA ALA A 11 9.90 -18.78 4.73
C ALA A 11 10.78 -18.07 5.77
N PHE A 12 11.15 -18.76 6.84
CA PHE A 12 12.00 -18.21 7.90
C PHE A 12 13.40 -17.88 7.37
N SER A 13 14.03 -18.80 6.62
CA SER A 13 15.35 -18.56 6.02
C SER A 13 15.34 -17.37 5.07
N SER A 14 14.30 -17.23 4.27
CA SER A 14 14.11 -16.09 3.37
C SER A 14 13.99 -14.78 4.16
N ALA A 15 13.17 -14.77 5.20
CA ALA A 15 12.98 -13.60 6.05
C ALA A 15 14.26 -13.21 6.81
N TRP A 16 14.98 -14.20 7.33
CA TRP A 16 16.25 -13.98 8.01
C TRP A 16 17.30 -13.38 7.08
N ASN A 17 17.51 -13.98 5.92
CA ASN A 17 18.46 -13.47 4.91
C ASN A 17 18.11 -12.03 4.50
N GLN A 18 16.84 -11.71 4.34
CA GLN A 18 16.39 -10.36 4.00
C GLN A 18 16.71 -9.38 5.13
N ALA A 19 16.37 -9.71 6.36
CA ALA A 19 16.59 -8.85 7.51
C ALA A 19 18.09 -8.63 7.80
N GLU A 20 18.91 -9.68 7.69
CA GLU A 20 20.33 -9.64 8.00
C GLU A 20 21.17 -8.98 6.89
N LYS A 21 20.94 -9.37 5.63
CA LYS A 21 21.86 -9.01 4.53
C LYS A 21 21.39 -7.80 3.73
N TYR A 22 20.09 -7.63 3.55
CA TYR A 22 19.55 -6.60 2.68
C TYR A 22 19.05 -5.38 3.44
N THR A 23 18.41 -5.56 4.59
CA THR A 23 17.83 -4.43 5.34
C THR A 23 18.86 -3.37 5.74
N PRO A 24 20.04 -3.70 6.29
CA PRO A 24 21.02 -2.68 6.69
C PRO A 24 21.59 -1.84 5.52
N ARG A 25 21.43 -2.34 4.29
CA ARG A 25 21.91 -1.68 3.06
C ARG A 25 20.75 -1.19 2.20
N TYR A 26 19.53 -1.25 2.73
CA TYR A 26 18.34 -0.92 1.96
C TYR A 26 18.40 0.53 1.45
N ARG A 27 18.06 0.70 0.17
CA ARG A 27 17.84 1.99 -0.46
C ARG A 27 16.46 1.98 -1.09
N PHE A 28 15.68 2.98 -0.79
CA PHE A 28 14.33 3.11 -1.35
C PHE A 28 14.40 3.29 -2.87
N SER A 29 14.00 2.28 -3.60
CA SER A 29 14.01 2.29 -5.08
C SER A 29 12.62 2.32 -5.68
N ILE A 30 11.67 1.63 -5.07
CA ILE A 30 10.28 1.57 -5.49
C ILE A 30 9.39 1.15 -4.32
N GLU A 31 8.19 1.70 -4.25
CA GLU A 31 7.24 1.53 -3.15
C GLU A 31 6.90 0.05 -2.89
N ARG A 32 6.68 -0.73 -3.96
CA ARG A 32 6.33 -2.15 -3.79
C ARG A 32 7.45 -2.98 -3.17
N SER A 33 8.73 -2.65 -3.47
CA SER A 33 9.86 -3.38 -2.89
C SER A 33 9.98 -3.08 -1.40
N ALA A 34 9.83 -1.80 -1.00
CA ALA A 34 9.72 -1.41 0.40
C ALA A 34 8.57 -2.14 1.10
N GLY A 35 7.40 -2.15 0.47
CA GLY A 35 6.21 -2.81 1.00
C GLY A 35 6.41 -4.31 1.21
N TRP A 36 6.90 -5.05 0.22
CA TRP A 36 7.14 -6.49 0.38
C TRP A 36 8.18 -6.80 1.45
N SER A 37 9.26 -6.04 1.50
CA SER A 37 10.33 -6.22 2.49
C SER A 37 9.84 -5.94 3.90
N MET A 38 9.17 -4.83 4.11
CA MET A 38 8.57 -4.47 5.40
C MET A 38 7.52 -5.50 5.83
N LYS A 39 6.65 -5.94 4.91
CA LYS A 39 5.65 -6.97 5.18
C LYS A 39 6.29 -8.25 5.68
N ASN A 40 7.36 -8.70 5.00
CA ASN A 40 8.08 -9.91 5.40
C ASN A 40 8.62 -9.78 6.84
N ALA A 41 9.26 -8.67 7.15
CA ALA A 41 9.79 -8.40 8.49
C ALA A 41 8.68 -8.37 9.57
N VAL A 42 7.58 -7.65 9.32
CA VAL A 42 6.45 -7.55 10.26
C VAL A 42 5.81 -8.91 10.53
N TYR A 43 5.52 -9.69 9.49
CA TYR A 43 4.92 -11.02 9.68
C TYR A 43 5.87 -11.99 10.35
N SER A 44 7.19 -11.92 10.07
CA SER A 44 8.18 -12.74 10.76
C SER A 44 8.26 -12.39 12.25
N TYR A 45 8.20 -11.12 12.61
CA TYR A 45 8.07 -10.70 13.99
C TYR A 45 6.80 -11.23 14.66
N ARG A 46 5.64 -11.03 14.02
CA ARG A 46 4.34 -11.52 14.55
C ARG A 46 4.31 -13.02 14.77
N PHE A 47 5.04 -13.76 13.97
CA PHE A 47 5.09 -15.22 14.04
C PHE A 47 6.11 -15.73 15.05
N THR A 48 7.29 -15.09 15.16
CA THR A 48 8.41 -15.58 15.99
C THR A 48 8.58 -14.82 17.29
N ASN A 49 8.00 -13.64 17.42
CA ASN A 49 8.24 -12.66 18.47
C ASN A 49 9.72 -12.25 18.59
N ASN A 50 10.53 -12.46 17.55
CA ASN A 50 11.95 -12.11 17.56
C ASN A 50 12.14 -10.63 17.21
N PRO A 51 12.66 -9.78 18.14
CA PRO A 51 12.81 -8.34 17.96
C PRO A 51 13.73 -7.96 16.77
N PHE A 52 14.58 -8.87 16.33
CA PHE A 52 15.40 -8.68 15.14
C PHE A 52 14.56 -8.30 13.90
N PHE A 53 13.44 -8.96 13.69
CA PHE A 53 12.56 -8.66 12.57
C PHE A 53 11.80 -7.34 12.76
N LEU A 54 11.42 -6.99 13.98
CA LEU A 54 10.81 -5.70 14.24
C LEU A 54 11.78 -4.55 13.96
N ASN A 55 13.05 -4.70 14.36
CA ASN A 55 14.11 -3.73 14.07
C ASN A 55 14.34 -3.58 12.56
N ALA A 56 14.30 -4.68 11.80
CA ALA A 56 14.35 -4.61 10.34
C ALA A 56 13.16 -3.81 9.77
N ALA A 57 11.95 -4.02 10.30
CA ALA A 57 10.76 -3.28 9.88
C ALA A 57 10.87 -1.77 10.18
N ARG A 58 11.49 -1.40 11.30
CA ARG A 58 11.78 0.02 11.66
C ARG A 58 12.70 0.70 10.65
N ILE A 59 13.76 0.03 10.21
CA ILE A 59 14.67 0.57 9.17
C ILE A 59 13.91 0.85 7.87
N TYR A 60 12.97 -0.03 7.49
CA TYR A 60 12.10 0.23 6.33
C TYR A 60 11.20 1.44 6.58
N LEU A 61 10.58 1.55 7.76
CA LEU A 61 9.74 2.70 8.10
C LEU A 61 10.49 4.02 7.99
N GLU A 62 11.66 4.13 8.61
CA GLU A 62 12.51 5.32 8.58
C GLU A 62 12.83 5.74 7.15
N THR A 63 13.25 4.77 6.33
CA THR A 63 13.57 5.01 4.92
C THR A 63 12.33 5.45 4.11
N ILE A 64 11.16 4.87 4.39
CA ILE A 64 9.89 5.25 3.74
C ILE A 64 9.52 6.69 4.10
N ILE A 65 9.58 7.05 5.39
CA ILE A 65 9.23 8.40 5.84
C ILE A 65 10.21 9.44 5.27
N GLU A 66 11.50 9.16 5.26
CA GLU A 66 12.51 10.03 4.65
C GLU A 66 12.25 10.31 3.17
N LYS A 67 11.76 9.32 2.43
CA LYS A 67 11.52 9.44 0.98
C LYS A 67 10.13 9.92 0.60
N GLN A 68 9.20 9.91 1.53
CA GLN A 68 7.87 10.43 1.29
C GLN A 68 7.89 11.96 1.22
N ASN A 69 7.39 12.52 0.13
CA ASN A 69 7.22 13.96 0.02
C ASN A 69 6.19 14.44 1.06
N PRO A 70 6.56 15.32 2.00
CA PRO A 70 5.68 15.73 3.09
C PRO A 70 4.48 16.57 2.63
N ILE A 71 4.55 17.19 1.45
CA ILE A 71 3.49 18.06 0.89
C ILE A 71 2.49 17.24 0.09
N THR A 72 2.98 16.42 -0.84
CA THR A 72 2.12 15.66 -1.76
C THR A 72 1.76 14.28 -1.24
N GLY A 73 2.49 13.73 -0.29
CA GLY A 73 2.35 12.36 0.18
C GLY A 73 2.88 11.30 -0.78
N CYS A 74 3.36 11.71 -1.95
CA CYS A 74 3.90 10.83 -2.99
C CYS A 74 5.35 10.43 -2.70
N PHE A 75 5.81 9.43 -3.45
CA PHE A 75 7.22 9.10 -3.60
C PHE A 75 7.66 9.57 -4.98
N ASP A 76 8.42 10.66 -5.03
CA ASP A 76 8.89 11.25 -6.29
C ASP A 76 10.05 10.44 -6.90
N LEU A 77 9.74 9.22 -7.31
CA LEU A 77 10.70 8.30 -7.89
C LEU A 77 10.90 8.55 -9.38
N PRO A 78 12.15 8.40 -9.89
CA PRO A 78 12.39 8.45 -11.32
C PRO A 78 11.58 7.35 -12.02
N GLN A 79 11.04 7.69 -13.17
CA GLN A 79 10.33 6.72 -14.01
C GLN A 79 11.32 5.96 -14.86
N ASP A 80 11.17 4.64 -14.92
CA ASP A 80 11.98 3.81 -15.81
C ASP A 80 11.76 4.22 -17.28
N GLN A 81 12.85 4.40 -18.03
CA GLN A 81 12.78 4.76 -19.45
C GLN A 81 12.02 3.72 -20.29
N SER A 82 12.09 2.43 -19.90
CA SER A 82 11.31 1.38 -20.56
C SER A 82 9.79 1.54 -20.38
N GLU A 83 9.38 2.24 -19.34
CA GLU A 83 7.98 2.52 -19.05
C GLU A 83 7.54 3.93 -19.49
N CYS A 84 8.51 4.83 -19.71
CA CYS A 84 8.27 6.21 -20.17
C CYS A 84 9.00 6.44 -21.49
N ASP A 85 8.30 6.26 -22.60
CA ASP A 85 8.77 6.52 -23.96
C ASP A 85 8.33 7.91 -24.48
N CYS A 86 8.22 8.88 -23.59
CA CYS A 86 7.78 10.23 -23.93
C CYS A 86 8.79 10.92 -24.87
N PRO A 87 8.29 11.66 -25.89
CA PRO A 87 9.15 12.28 -26.90
C PRO A 87 10.13 13.31 -26.37
N ASP A 88 9.80 13.92 -25.22
CA ASP A 88 10.60 14.97 -24.59
C ASP A 88 11.87 14.43 -23.93
N LYS A 89 12.04 13.10 -23.85
CA LYS A 89 13.19 12.42 -23.24
C LYS A 89 13.57 12.91 -21.83
N LYS A 90 12.67 13.62 -21.14
CA LYS A 90 12.89 14.08 -19.77
C LYS A 90 12.72 12.95 -18.79
N GLU A 91 13.46 13.02 -17.69
CA GLU A 91 13.22 12.15 -16.55
C GLU A 91 11.91 12.56 -15.86
N HIS A 92 10.86 11.80 -16.08
CA HIS A 92 9.62 11.99 -15.35
C HIS A 92 9.71 11.32 -13.98
N ARG A 93 9.13 11.97 -12.97
CA ARG A 93 9.13 11.48 -11.58
C ARG A 93 7.69 11.36 -11.08
N GLY A 94 7.45 10.42 -10.18
CA GLY A 94 6.14 10.22 -9.59
C GLY A 94 5.93 8.82 -9.04
N GLY A 95 4.79 8.57 -8.39
CA GLY A 95 4.44 7.30 -7.79
C GLY A 95 3.57 6.42 -8.69
N LYS A 96 3.50 5.14 -8.33
CA LYS A 96 2.65 4.12 -8.97
C LYS A 96 1.58 3.67 -7.97
N ALA A 97 0.30 3.94 -8.27
CA ALA A 97 -0.79 3.65 -7.33
C ALA A 97 -0.79 2.20 -6.80
N PHE A 98 -0.63 1.21 -7.68
CA PHE A 98 -0.61 -0.20 -7.25
C PHE A 98 0.57 -0.53 -6.33
N ALA A 99 1.73 0.10 -6.56
CA ALA A 99 2.93 -0.10 -5.75
C ALA A 99 2.77 0.55 -4.36
N VAL A 100 2.19 1.75 -4.32
CA VAL A 100 1.79 2.42 -3.08
C VAL A 100 0.77 1.57 -2.31
N GLY A 101 -0.20 0.94 -2.99
CA GLY A 101 -1.16 0.04 -2.34
C GLY A 101 -0.50 -1.15 -1.62
N ILE A 102 0.55 -1.73 -2.20
CA ILE A 102 1.35 -2.79 -1.54
C ILE A 102 2.07 -2.25 -0.31
N LEU A 103 2.63 -1.04 -0.41
CA LEU A 103 3.29 -0.37 0.69
C LEU A 103 2.32 -0.04 1.83
N LEU A 104 1.14 0.50 1.51
CA LEU A 104 0.10 0.82 2.48
C LEU A 104 -0.33 -0.39 3.32
N HIS A 105 -0.54 -1.55 2.68
CA HIS A 105 -0.83 -2.77 3.41
C HIS A 105 0.24 -3.09 4.47
N SER A 106 1.50 -2.91 4.12
CA SER A 106 2.63 -3.22 5.01
C SER A 106 2.76 -2.21 6.15
N LEU A 107 2.56 -0.92 5.86
CA LEU A 107 2.51 0.14 6.87
C LEU A 107 1.38 -0.08 7.88
N ILE A 108 0.19 -0.48 7.42
CA ILE A 108 -0.93 -0.81 8.30
C ILE A 108 -0.55 -1.97 9.24
N ARG A 109 0.01 -3.06 8.68
CA ARG A 109 0.46 -4.20 9.51
C ARG A 109 1.52 -3.79 10.51
N PHE A 110 2.43 -2.89 10.15
CA PHE A 110 3.42 -2.35 11.08
C PHE A 110 2.75 -1.54 12.20
N ALA A 111 1.86 -0.61 11.87
CA ALA A 111 1.15 0.21 12.85
C ALA A 111 0.31 -0.62 13.83
N GLU A 112 -0.23 -1.77 13.39
CA GLU A 112 -0.94 -2.72 14.25
C GLU A 112 0.00 -3.55 15.14
N THR A 113 1.29 -3.61 14.82
CA THR A 113 2.24 -4.54 15.43
C THR A 113 3.23 -3.86 16.36
N VAL A 114 3.73 -2.68 15.98
CA VAL A 114 4.72 -1.94 16.75
C VAL A 114 4.14 -1.50 18.11
N PRO A 115 4.87 -1.67 19.24
CA PRO A 115 4.35 -1.26 20.54
C PRO A 115 4.41 0.26 20.77
N GLU A 116 5.41 0.95 20.21
CA GLU A 116 5.67 2.36 20.45
C GLU A 116 4.63 3.27 19.76
N GLU A 117 3.93 4.07 20.55
CA GLU A 117 2.84 4.92 20.05
C GLU A 117 3.35 6.01 19.07
N GLU A 118 4.55 6.53 19.30
CA GLU A 118 5.19 7.49 18.39
C GLU A 118 5.33 6.90 16.97
N GLN A 119 5.88 5.68 16.86
CA GLN A 119 6.04 5.00 15.57
C GLN A 119 4.70 4.66 14.92
N LYS A 120 3.68 4.29 15.72
CA LYS A 120 2.32 4.13 15.21
C LYS A 120 1.80 5.42 14.59
N GLN A 121 1.96 6.53 15.31
CA GLN A 121 1.46 7.84 14.86
C GLN A 121 2.18 8.30 13.60
N MET A 122 3.50 8.19 13.53
CA MET A 122 4.28 8.49 12.33
C MET A 122 3.81 7.63 11.13
N THR A 123 3.58 6.36 11.38
CA THR A 123 3.10 5.43 10.34
C THR A 123 1.69 5.79 9.87
N ARG A 124 0.77 6.10 10.78
CA ARG A 124 -0.59 6.55 10.46
C ARG A 124 -0.57 7.82 9.60
N GLN A 125 0.26 8.79 9.94
CA GLN A 125 0.42 10.02 9.16
C GLN A 125 0.95 9.73 7.75
N ALA A 126 1.92 8.84 7.62
CA ALA A 126 2.44 8.42 6.32
C ALA A 126 1.37 7.75 5.46
N ILE A 127 0.53 6.89 6.06
CA ILE A 127 -0.60 6.24 5.38
C ILE A 127 -1.63 7.27 4.90
N VAL A 128 -2.00 8.23 5.77
CA VAL A 128 -2.98 9.28 5.43
C VAL A 128 -2.47 10.12 4.26
N ARG A 129 -1.21 10.57 4.30
CA ARG A 129 -0.61 11.31 3.17
C ARG A 129 -0.62 10.53 1.86
N CYS A 130 -0.32 9.23 1.91
CA CYS A 130 -0.44 8.37 0.71
C CYS A 130 -1.89 8.27 0.21
N ALA A 131 -2.86 8.17 1.11
CA ALA A 131 -4.28 8.10 0.75
C ALA A 131 -4.75 9.40 0.11
N ASP A 132 -4.35 10.56 0.64
CA ASP A 132 -4.62 11.87 0.05
C ASP A 132 -4.03 11.97 -1.35
N TRP A 133 -2.76 11.61 -1.53
CA TRP A 133 -2.13 11.58 -2.85
C TRP A 133 -2.88 10.67 -3.83
N LEU A 134 -3.36 9.52 -3.39
CA LEU A 134 -4.14 8.62 -4.25
C LEU A 134 -5.41 9.28 -4.75
N LEU A 135 -6.12 10.01 -3.87
CA LEU A 135 -7.37 10.65 -4.21
C LEU A 135 -7.18 11.96 -5.02
N ASP A 136 -6.17 12.77 -4.66
CA ASP A 136 -6.01 14.11 -5.22
C ASP A 136 -5.21 14.13 -6.53
N TYR A 137 -4.23 13.24 -6.66
CA TYR A 137 -3.28 13.28 -7.78
C TYR A 137 -3.31 12.02 -8.66
N SER A 138 -3.57 10.84 -8.07
CA SER A 138 -3.52 9.60 -8.82
C SER A 138 -4.87 9.19 -9.42
N TRP A 139 -5.97 9.58 -8.79
CA TRP A 139 -7.31 9.27 -9.30
C TRP A 139 -7.62 10.05 -10.58
N ASN A 140 -8.19 9.38 -11.58
CA ASN A 140 -8.72 9.97 -12.80
C ASN A 140 -10.24 9.74 -12.83
N GLU A 141 -10.99 10.80 -12.56
CA GLU A 141 -12.46 10.74 -12.50
C GLU A 141 -13.09 10.33 -13.83
N ASN A 142 -12.56 10.84 -14.95
CA ASN A 142 -13.08 10.54 -16.29
C ASN A 142 -12.91 9.06 -16.68
N LYS A 143 -11.91 8.38 -16.13
CA LYS A 143 -11.62 6.97 -16.41
C LYS A 143 -12.08 6.05 -15.27
N MET A 144 -12.60 6.62 -14.18
CA MET A 144 -12.99 5.88 -12.97
C MET A 144 -11.88 4.93 -12.48
N GLY A 145 -10.63 5.41 -12.47
CA GLY A 145 -9.47 4.59 -12.11
C GLY A 145 -8.24 5.42 -11.75
N PHE A 146 -7.24 4.76 -11.19
CA PHE A 146 -5.98 5.40 -10.83
C PHE A 146 -5.05 5.47 -12.04
N ARG A 147 -4.32 6.56 -12.18
CA ARG A 147 -3.21 6.67 -13.13
C ARG A 147 -2.16 5.61 -12.81
N TYR A 148 -1.67 4.92 -13.83
CA TYR A 148 -0.62 3.91 -13.63
C TYR A 148 0.63 4.53 -13.02
N LYS A 149 0.99 5.75 -13.50
CA LYS A 149 2.06 6.60 -12.97
C LYS A 149 1.60 8.04 -12.94
N THR A 150 1.83 8.73 -11.85
CA THR A 150 1.71 10.17 -11.80
C THR A 150 2.98 10.83 -12.36
N GLY A 151 2.85 12.06 -12.87
CA GLY A 151 4.00 12.83 -13.35
C GLY A 151 4.52 12.45 -14.74
N CYS A 152 3.99 11.43 -15.40
CA CYS A 152 4.34 11.10 -16.78
C CYS A 152 3.19 11.44 -17.72
N PRO A 153 3.38 12.29 -18.75
CA PRO A 153 2.33 12.69 -19.69
C PRO A 153 1.60 11.53 -20.36
N LYS A 154 2.30 10.45 -20.66
CA LYS A 154 1.71 9.22 -21.25
C LYS A 154 0.57 8.65 -20.42
N TYR A 155 0.58 8.83 -19.12
CA TYR A 155 -0.39 8.24 -18.20
C TYR A 155 -1.40 9.24 -17.63
N LEU A 156 -1.40 10.49 -18.09
CA LEU A 156 -2.34 11.51 -17.60
C LEU A 156 -3.80 11.13 -17.88
N ASP A 157 -4.08 10.56 -19.05
CA ASP A 157 -5.42 10.09 -19.44
C ASP A 157 -5.64 8.59 -19.16
N HIS A 158 -4.76 7.97 -18.39
CA HIS A 158 -4.88 6.57 -17.99
C HIS A 158 -5.75 6.43 -16.75
N GLY A 159 -6.55 5.36 -16.68
CA GLY A 159 -7.31 5.01 -15.49
C GLY A 159 -7.41 3.49 -15.36
N TRP A 160 -6.84 2.96 -14.31
CA TRP A 160 -6.92 1.56 -13.96
C TRP A 160 -7.30 1.41 -12.50
N TYR A 161 -8.41 0.74 -12.24
CA TYR A 161 -8.82 0.50 -10.88
C TYR A 161 -7.98 -0.62 -10.28
N THR A 162 -7.23 -0.31 -9.23
CA THR A 162 -6.48 -1.29 -8.46
C THR A 162 -7.04 -1.42 -7.05
N ILE A 163 -7.51 -2.61 -6.72
CA ILE A 163 -8.02 -2.94 -5.38
C ILE A 163 -6.93 -2.85 -4.30
N LEU A 164 -5.65 -2.86 -4.70
CA LEU A 164 -4.53 -2.84 -3.76
C LEU A 164 -4.46 -1.57 -2.91
N VAL A 165 -5.03 -0.47 -3.38
CA VAL A 165 -5.02 0.82 -2.65
C VAL A 165 -6.17 0.96 -1.67
N THR A 166 -7.24 0.18 -1.82
CA THR A 166 -8.50 0.43 -1.10
C THR A 166 -8.40 0.21 0.41
N GLU A 167 -7.56 -0.72 0.86
CA GLU A 167 -7.30 -0.91 2.29
C GLU A 167 -6.68 0.33 2.93
N GLY A 168 -5.67 0.93 2.28
CA GLY A 168 -5.03 2.14 2.77
C GLY A 168 -5.98 3.33 2.85
N ILE A 169 -6.86 3.48 1.85
CA ILE A 169 -7.89 4.53 1.82
C ILE A 169 -8.91 4.29 2.95
N ALA A 170 -9.36 3.05 3.14
CA ALA A 170 -10.30 2.71 4.23
C ALA A 170 -9.70 2.95 5.62
N TYR A 171 -8.43 2.56 5.80
CA TYR A 171 -7.68 2.80 7.02
C TYR A 171 -7.52 4.30 7.32
N ALA A 172 -7.20 5.11 6.31
CA ALA A 172 -7.14 6.56 6.46
C ALA A 172 -8.47 7.16 6.91
N GLY A 173 -9.59 6.64 6.38
CA GLY A 173 -10.94 7.03 6.82
C GLY A 173 -11.21 6.70 8.29
N GLU A 174 -10.81 5.52 8.72
CA GLU A 174 -10.96 5.09 10.13
C GLU A 174 -10.10 5.93 11.07
N VAL A 175 -8.84 6.17 10.71
CA VAL A 175 -7.91 6.93 11.56
C VAL A 175 -8.27 8.40 11.68
N THR A 176 -8.70 9.03 10.58
CA THR A 176 -8.99 10.48 10.54
C THR A 176 -10.45 10.83 10.81
N GLN A 177 -11.35 9.86 10.72
CA GLN A 177 -12.80 10.07 10.74
C GLN A 177 -13.32 11.01 9.63
N ASN A 178 -12.51 11.26 8.60
CA ASN A 178 -12.91 12.07 7.46
C ASN A 178 -13.78 11.25 6.50
N PRO A 179 -15.03 11.66 6.21
CA PRO A 179 -15.97 10.92 5.37
C PRO A 179 -15.49 10.75 3.92
N ARG A 180 -14.63 11.65 3.43
CA ARG A 180 -14.08 11.64 2.07
C ARG A 180 -13.62 10.26 1.60
N TYR A 181 -12.90 9.54 2.45
CA TYR A 181 -12.33 8.24 2.10
C TYR A 181 -13.40 7.15 1.99
N ALA A 182 -14.34 7.13 2.94
CA ALA A 182 -15.45 6.18 2.93
C ALA A 182 -16.39 6.42 1.74
N GLU A 183 -16.75 7.67 1.49
CA GLU A 183 -17.58 8.06 0.34
C GLU A 183 -16.93 7.68 -0.99
N PHE A 184 -15.63 7.92 -1.13
CA PHE A 184 -14.86 7.51 -2.29
C PHE A 184 -14.96 6.00 -2.53
N LEU A 185 -14.73 5.18 -1.49
CA LEU A 185 -14.77 3.72 -1.59
C LEU A 185 -16.18 3.21 -1.88
N LEU A 186 -17.20 3.74 -1.21
CA LEU A 186 -18.60 3.35 -1.43
C LEU A 186 -19.06 3.64 -2.85
N ARG A 187 -18.55 4.70 -3.47
CA ARG A 187 -18.84 5.08 -4.84
C ARG A 187 -18.08 4.21 -5.85
N THR A 188 -16.80 3.94 -5.60
CA THR A 188 -15.90 3.39 -6.63
C THR A 188 -15.74 1.88 -6.58
N MET A 189 -15.82 1.24 -5.40
CA MET A 189 -15.60 -0.21 -5.29
C MET A 189 -16.70 -1.07 -5.93
N PRO A 190 -18.02 -0.82 -5.71
CA PRO A 190 -19.04 -1.77 -6.15
C PRO A 190 -19.05 -2.05 -7.65
N PRO A 191 -18.89 -1.08 -8.55
CA PRO A 191 -18.80 -1.35 -9.99
C PRO A 191 -17.61 -2.24 -10.36
N HIS A 192 -16.47 -2.04 -9.69
CA HIS A 192 -15.26 -2.80 -9.99
C HIS A 192 -15.30 -4.23 -9.40
N LEU A 193 -15.95 -4.44 -8.27
CA LEU A 193 -16.15 -5.77 -7.70
C LEU A 193 -17.01 -6.67 -8.61
N LYS A 194 -17.99 -6.11 -9.30
CA LYS A 194 -18.83 -6.85 -10.26
C LYS A 194 -18.06 -7.31 -11.51
N ASN A 195 -17.03 -6.59 -11.90
CA ASN A 195 -16.33 -6.78 -13.19
C ASN A 195 -15.01 -7.55 -13.08
N THR A 196 -14.66 -8.07 -11.92
CA THR A 196 -13.32 -8.59 -11.65
C THR A 196 -13.05 -10.00 -12.14
N CYS A 197 -14.06 -10.75 -12.51
CA CYS A 197 -13.93 -12.11 -13.04
C CYS A 197 -14.15 -12.16 -14.55
N GLY A 198 -13.56 -11.22 -15.29
CA GLY A 198 -13.50 -11.29 -16.73
C GLY A 198 -12.69 -12.50 -17.21
N THR A 199 -13.01 -13.00 -18.39
CA THR A 199 -12.26 -14.04 -19.07
C THR A 199 -10.94 -13.46 -19.60
N GLY A 200 -9.80 -14.04 -19.23
CA GLY A 200 -8.50 -13.63 -19.75
C GLY A 200 -7.32 -14.01 -18.86
N THR A 201 -6.10 -13.86 -19.38
CA THR A 201 -4.85 -14.21 -18.71
C THR A 201 -4.58 -13.45 -17.40
N GLY A 202 -5.24 -12.32 -17.19
CA GLY A 202 -5.16 -11.51 -15.96
C GLY A 202 -6.14 -11.92 -14.84
N CYS A 203 -7.10 -12.79 -15.12
CA CYS A 203 -8.19 -13.12 -14.20
C CYS A 203 -7.70 -13.66 -12.85
N GLY A 204 -6.80 -14.63 -12.86
CA GLY A 204 -6.25 -15.21 -11.63
C GLY A 204 -5.51 -14.21 -10.75
N LYS A 205 -4.75 -13.31 -11.36
CA LYS A 205 -4.04 -12.23 -10.64
C LYS A 205 -5.03 -11.25 -10.00
N SER A 206 -6.02 -10.80 -10.77
CA SER A 206 -7.05 -9.88 -10.28
C SER A 206 -7.87 -10.51 -9.17
N PHE A 207 -8.29 -11.76 -9.35
CA PHE A 207 -9.00 -12.54 -8.35
C PHE A 207 -8.20 -12.66 -7.04
N SER A 208 -6.92 -13.04 -7.10
CA SER A 208 -6.07 -13.19 -5.91
C SER A 208 -5.86 -11.86 -5.17
N GLN A 209 -5.72 -10.75 -5.90
CA GLN A 209 -5.59 -9.43 -5.31
C GLN A 209 -6.88 -9.00 -4.59
N MET A 210 -8.03 -9.26 -5.19
CA MET A 210 -9.32 -8.95 -4.59
C MET A 210 -9.61 -9.76 -3.34
N HIS A 211 -9.43 -11.08 -3.39
CA HIS A 211 -9.64 -11.92 -2.23
C HIS A 211 -8.72 -11.57 -1.06
N ARG A 212 -7.53 -11.09 -1.35
CA ARG A 212 -6.60 -10.66 -0.32
C ARG A 212 -6.97 -9.30 0.29
N GLN A 213 -7.34 -8.32 -0.54
CA GLN A 213 -7.44 -6.93 -0.11
C GLN A 213 -8.85 -6.51 0.31
N THR A 214 -9.87 -7.04 -0.34
CA THR A 214 -11.27 -6.68 -0.06
C THR A 214 -11.69 -6.93 1.40
N PRO A 215 -11.39 -8.07 2.02
CA PRO A 215 -11.75 -8.30 3.43
C PRO A 215 -11.14 -7.25 4.37
N HIS A 216 -9.90 -6.87 4.14
CA HIS A 216 -9.23 -5.84 4.95
C HIS A 216 -9.85 -4.45 4.74
N THR A 217 -10.18 -4.12 3.49
CA THR A 217 -10.87 -2.86 3.17
C THR A 217 -12.23 -2.79 3.89
N LEU A 218 -13.03 -3.86 3.81
CA LEU A 218 -14.33 -3.93 4.46
C LEU A 218 -14.22 -3.85 5.99
N TYR A 219 -13.21 -4.47 6.57
CA TYR A 219 -12.94 -4.39 8.00
C TYR A 219 -12.74 -2.93 8.48
N TRP A 220 -11.88 -2.17 7.80
CA TRP A 220 -11.63 -0.77 8.16
C TRP A 220 -12.82 0.13 7.89
N LEU A 221 -13.50 -0.08 6.76
CA LEU A 221 -14.72 0.67 6.43
C LEU A 221 -15.83 0.41 7.46
N GLN A 222 -15.99 -0.82 7.90
CA GLN A 222 -16.97 -1.16 8.95
C GLN A 222 -16.63 -0.48 10.27
N LYS A 223 -15.36 -0.48 10.69
CA LYS A 223 -14.91 0.23 11.90
C LYS A 223 -15.28 1.72 11.83
N TYR A 224 -14.96 2.37 10.71
CA TYR A 224 -15.35 3.76 10.48
C TYR A 224 -16.88 3.98 10.65
N LEU A 225 -17.67 3.16 10.00
CA LEU A 225 -19.15 3.27 10.06
C LEU A 225 -19.70 3.04 11.48
N ASP A 226 -19.11 2.13 12.24
CA ASP A 226 -19.51 1.86 13.62
C ASP A 226 -19.17 3.02 14.57
N GLN A 227 -18.06 3.70 14.36
CA GLN A 227 -17.73 4.93 15.10
C GLN A 227 -18.73 6.04 14.79
N LYS A 228 -19.07 6.26 13.51
CA LYS A 228 -20.08 7.26 13.11
C LYS A 228 -21.49 6.99 13.68
N LYS A 229 -21.85 5.73 13.86
CA LYS A 229 -23.13 5.38 14.53
C LYS A 229 -23.11 5.71 16.03
N LYS A 230 -21.96 5.59 16.70
CA LYS A 230 -21.81 5.93 18.12
C LYS A 230 -21.85 7.43 18.37
N GLU A 231 -21.29 8.25 17.47
CA GLU A 231 -21.31 9.72 17.55
C GLU A 231 -22.72 10.32 17.36
N LYS A 232 -23.66 9.58 16.75
CA LYS A 232 -25.04 10.02 16.51
C LYS A 232 -26.02 9.62 17.62
N LYS A 233 -25.56 8.87 18.62
CA LYS A 233 -26.35 8.47 19.81
C LYS A 233 -25.98 9.31 21.02
#